data_950a1f4480c6578edec5acda943ee3f8
#
_entry.id   950a1f4480c6578edec5acda943ee3f8
#
_cell.length_a   1.000
_cell.length_b   1.000
_cell.length_c   1.000
_cell.angle_alpha   90.00
_cell.angle_beta   90.00
_cell.angle_gamma   90.00
#
_symmetry.space_group_name_H-M   'P 1'
#
loop_
_entity.id
_entity.type
_entity.pdbx_description
1 polymer ?
#
loop_
_entity_poly.entity_id
_entity_poly.type
_entity_poly.pdbx_seq_one_letter_code
_entity_poly.pdbx_strand_id
1 'polypeptide(L)'
;RDYYASRGLGDVYKRQGNDNLGSSLHGSYDAFGTHVMFNENSVKYIPYYLKSQDYPDVTWEKTVMKNIGLDFSLLNDRVNGSFDYFWNDITDMLGYANSNGLSMFGSYPINGAHIRRYGWDATLNTVNVTTKDFKWTSVLTLSHTNAIWKERMPNHTYNEYQIRKDEPVNARYYYRTNGLVNLDKSNMPSYQPEAYQKPGCPIIVDLNGDGLITVEDVDMKNVIPSLYWGFGNTFTYKNWDLDVFIYSQLGVDKYNDVYSWTSGRGLGNQTNNMSVYIKDVWHSELNPNGTIPGIAYEMASVSLPGGAGTDIGYENSSFVRVRNITLGYNFKPNQLGALSKLLSGIRVYVDVQNPFTFTGYTGLDPEVNTGGNYKGGKAEYPQTRTFSLGAKLSF
;
A
#
# COMPACT_ATOMS: atom_id res chain seq x y z
N ARG A 1 -45.86 -0.72 0.32
CA ARG A 1 -44.51 -0.87 0.95
C ARG A 1 -43.78 -1.87 0.10
N ASP A 2 -42.93 -1.37 -0.76
CA ASP A 2 -42.23 -2.16 -1.73
C ASP A 2 -41.09 -2.90 -1.02
N TYR A 3 -41.23 -4.19 -0.94
CA TYR A 3 -40.13 -5.09 -0.62
C TYR A 3 -39.17 -5.05 -1.80
N TYR A 4 -37.99 -4.55 -1.58
CA TYR A 4 -36.94 -4.60 -2.58
C TYR A 4 -36.51 -6.06 -2.78
N ALA A 5 -37.14 -6.69 -3.77
CA ALA A 5 -36.65 -7.93 -4.34
C ALA A 5 -35.24 -7.65 -4.94
N SER A 6 -34.33 -8.59 -4.73
CA SER A 6 -32.96 -8.63 -5.25
C SER A 6 -32.85 -7.95 -6.62
N ARG A 7 -32.16 -6.83 -6.71
CA ARG A 7 -31.71 -6.27 -7.98
C ARG A 7 -30.39 -6.90 -8.37
N GLY A 8 -30.48 -8.09 -8.91
CA GLY A 8 -29.37 -8.69 -9.64
C GLY A 8 -29.29 -8.05 -11.03
N LEU A 9 -28.76 -6.85 -11.14
CA LEU A 9 -28.51 -6.20 -12.42
C LEU A 9 -27.02 -5.82 -12.45
N GLY A 10 -26.28 -6.43 -13.37
CA GLY A 10 -24.93 -6.00 -13.69
C GLY A 10 -24.99 -4.66 -14.41
N ASP A 11 -24.43 -3.63 -13.81
CA ASP A 11 -24.26 -2.33 -14.43
C ASP A 11 -22.92 -2.23 -15.15
N VAL A 12 -22.94 -1.75 -16.40
CA VAL A 12 -21.72 -1.48 -17.19
C VAL A 12 -21.62 0.01 -17.44
N TYR A 13 -20.61 0.64 -16.84
CA TYR A 13 -20.33 2.07 -17.05
C TYR A 13 -19.04 2.26 -17.84
N LYS A 14 -19.08 3.17 -18.81
CA LYS A 14 -17.90 3.67 -19.52
C LYS A 14 -17.62 5.09 -19.05
N ARG A 15 -16.44 5.31 -18.44
CA ARG A 15 -15.94 6.62 -18.07
C ARG A 15 -14.70 6.97 -18.88
N GLN A 16 -14.56 8.23 -19.24
CA GLN A 16 -13.39 8.79 -19.91
C GLN A 16 -12.87 9.95 -19.07
N GLY A 17 -11.56 10.06 -18.92
CA GLY A 17 -10.90 11.18 -18.28
C GLY A 17 -9.54 10.80 -17.73
N ASN A 18 -8.54 11.63 -18.02
CA ASN A 18 -7.25 11.59 -17.36
C ASN A 18 -6.53 12.92 -17.49
N ASP A 19 -6.05 13.48 -16.38
CA ASP A 19 -5.32 14.73 -16.31
C ASP A 19 -3.79 14.54 -16.13
N ASN A 20 -3.30 13.29 -16.19
CA ASN A 20 -1.92 12.97 -15.80
C ASN A 20 -0.84 13.41 -16.81
N LEU A 21 -1.21 13.91 -17.97
CA LEU A 21 -0.24 14.31 -19.00
C LEU A 21 0.21 15.77 -18.90
N GLY A 22 -0.50 16.60 -18.15
CA GLY A 22 -0.13 18.01 -17.96
C GLY A 22 0.08 18.78 -19.27
N SER A 23 0.97 19.76 -19.25
CA SER A 23 1.31 20.60 -20.42
C SER A 23 2.25 19.92 -21.44
N SER A 24 2.57 18.64 -21.26
CA SER A 24 3.56 17.92 -22.09
C SER A 24 3.03 17.43 -23.44
N LEU A 25 1.77 17.69 -23.77
CA LEU A 25 1.18 17.31 -25.06
C LEU A 25 1.51 18.26 -26.21
N HIS A 26 1.99 19.47 -25.91
CA HIS A 26 2.31 20.46 -26.90
C HIS A 26 3.81 20.59 -27.15
N GLY A 27 4.20 20.71 -28.42
CA GLY A 27 5.58 20.94 -28.81
C GLY A 27 6.12 22.26 -28.25
N SER A 28 7.33 22.23 -27.73
CA SER A 28 8.02 23.44 -27.27
C SER A 28 9.50 23.41 -27.63
N TYR A 29 10.06 24.59 -27.83
CA TYR A 29 11.50 24.77 -28.01
C TYR A 29 12.08 25.43 -26.76
N ASP A 30 13.29 25.04 -26.41
CA ASP A 30 14.03 25.68 -25.34
C ASP A 30 15.44 26.01 -25.80
N ALA A 31 16.06 27.06 -25.24
CA ALA A 31 17.41 27.40 -25.51
C ALA A 31 18.39 26.46 -24.81
N PHE A 32 19.52 26.16 -25.42
CA PHE A 32 20.59 25.37 -24.84
C PHE A 32 21.31 26.12 -23.69
N GLY A 33 20.55 26.76 -22.83
CA GLY A 33 21.00 27.31 -21.56
C GLY A 33 22.29 28.14 -21.69
N THR A 34 23.36 27.65 -21.05
CA THR A 34 24.68 28.30 -21.05
C THR A 34 25.56 27.99 -22.27
N HIS A 35 25.11 27.16 -23.19
CA HIS A 35 25.89 26.83 -24.39
C HIS A 35 25.78 27.92 -25.40
N VAL A 36 26.88 28.58 -25.61
CA VAL A 36 27.03 29.63 -26.62
C VAL A 36 27.89 29.06 -27.77
N MET A 37 27.34 29.03 -28.95
CA MET A 37 28.10 28.64 -30.15
C MET A 37 28.53 29.86 -30.91
N PHE A 38 29.71 29.78 -31.51
CA PHE A 38 30.23 30.82 -32.39
C PHE A 38 30.41 30.22 -33.78
N ASN A 39 29.98 30.92 -34.79
CA ASN A 39 30.28 30.55 -36.16
C ASN A 39 31.71 31.01 -36.56
N GLU A 40 32.14 30.67 -37.77
CA GLU A 40 33.46 31.06 -38.33
C GLU A 40 33.74 32.56 -38.30
N ASN A 41 32.69 33.39 -38.24
CA ASN A 41 32.80 34.85 -38.15
C ASN A 41 32.70 35.36 -36.70
N SER A 42 32.86 34.50 -35.74
CA SER A 42 32.76 34.81 -34.30
C SER A 42 31.41 35.42 -33.86
N VAL A 43 30.34 35.16 -34.64
CA VAL A 43 29.00 35.61 -34.27
C VAL A 43 28.42 34.65 -33.24
N LYS A 44 28.09 35.23 -32.11
CA LYS A 44 27.46 34.49 -30.99
C LYS A 44 26.02 34.16 -31.35
N TYR A 45 25.63 32.88 -31.18
CA TYR A 45 24.24 32.47 -31.21
C TYR A 45 23.93 31.45 -30.12
N ILE A 46 22.68 31.41 -29.66
CA ILE A 46 22.18 30.47 -28.70
C ILE A 46 21.38 29.41 -29.46
N PRO A 47 21.84 28.15 -29.50
CA PRO A 47 21.11 27.11 -30.20
C PRO A 47 19.82 26.79 -29.44
N TYR A 48 18.75 26.56 -30.20
CA TYR A 48 17.49 26.07 -29.67
C TYR A 48 17.37 24.57 -29.97
N TYR A 49 16.77 23.85 -29.07
CA TYR A 49 16.43 22.45 -29.27
C TYR A 49 14.94 22.24 -29.04
N LEU A 50 14.40 21.20 -29.66
CA LEU A 50 13.02 20.78 -29.45
C LEU A 50 12.92 20.10 -28.05
N LYS A 51 12.19 20.74 -27.15
CA LYS A 51 12.04 20.27 -25.77
C LYS A 51 10.90 19.26 -25.62
N SER A 52 9.82 19.47 -26.34
CA SER A 52 8.70 18.57 -26.43
C SER A 52 8.11 18.57 -27.83
N GLN A 53 7.50 17.46 -28.21
CA GLN A 53 6.84 17.27 -29.50
C GLN A 53 5.33 17.21 -29.28
N ASP A 54 4.55 17.53 -30.30
CA ASP A 54 3.11 17.29 -30.31
C ASP A 54 2.80 15.80 -30.44
N TYR A 55 1.81 15.35 -29.69
CA TYR A 55 1.36 13.95 -29.68
C TYR A 55 -0.14 13.88 -29.98
N PRO A 56 -0.56 14.08 -31.24
CA PRO A 56 -1.98 14.17 -31.63
C PRO A 56 -2.72 12.84 -31.50
N ASP A 57 -2.01 11.72 -31.48
CA ASP A 57 -2.60 10.38 -31.42
C ASP A 57 -2.96 9.94 -29.98
N VAL A 58 -2.58 10.74 -28.98
CA VAL A 58 -2.92 10.45 -27.59
C VAL A 58 -4.40 10.65 -27.34
N THR A 59 -5.04 9.62 -26.77
CA THR A 59 -6.46 9.60 -26.47
C THR A 59 -6.74 9.37 -24.99
N TRP A 60 -8.01 9.50 -24.60
CA TRP A 60 -8.43 9.25 -23.23
C TRP A 60 -8.36 7.76 -22.87
N GLU A 61 -7.96 7.48 -21.64
CA GLU A 61 -8.11 6.15 -21.05
C GLU A 61 -9.59 5.76 -21.01
N LYS A 62 -9.86 4.47 -21.18
CA LYS A 62 -11.22 3.91 -21.14
C LYS A 62 -11.35 2.97 -19.95
N THR A 63 -12.36 3.19 -19.12
CA THR A 63 -12.71 2.26 -18.03
C THR A 63 -14.06 1.65 -18.29
N VAL A 64 -14.11 0.33 -18.38
CA VAL A 64 -15.33 -0.46 -18.43
C VAL A 64 -15.53 -1.12 -17.07
N MET A 65 -16.54 -0.69 -16.34
CA MET A 65 -16.91 -1.21 -15.02
C MET A 65 -18.00 -2.24 -15.15
N LYS A 66 -17.85 -3.36 -14.46
CA LYS A 66 -18.85 -4.44 -14.40
C LYS A 66 -19.00 -4.85 -12.94
N ASN A 67 -20.23 -4.97 -12.49
CA ASN A 67 -20.56 -5.35 -11.12
C ASN A 67 -21.74 -6.33 -11.13
N ILE A 68 -21.72 -7.30 -10.21
CA ILE A 68 -22.83 -8.19 -9.88
C ILE A 68 -23.02 -8.12 -8.38
N GLY A 69 -24.19 -7.66 -7.93
CA GLY A 69 -24.50 -7.50 -6.53
C GLY A 69 -25.71 -8.32 -6.10
N LEU A 70 -25.73 -8.68 -4.83
CA LEU A 70 -26.84 -9.34 -4.15
C LEU A 70 -27.12 -8.63 -2.83
N ASP A 71 -28.33 -8.10 -2.69
CA ASP A 71 -28.85 -7.61 -1.42
C ASP A 71 -29.86 -8.59 -0.84
N PHE A 72 -29.81 -8.81 0.45
CA PHE A 72 -30.73 -9.70 1.12
C PHE A 72 -31.17 -9.17 2.49
N SER A 73 -32.41 -9.51 2.87
CA SER A 73 -32.94 -9.31 4.22
C SER A 73 -33.63 -10.56 4.68
N LEU A 74 -33.33 -11.04 5.86
CA LEU A 74 -33.80 -12.27 6.44
C LEU A 74 -34.29 -12.04 7.88
N LEU A 75 -35.17 -12.95 8.36
CA LEU A 75 -35.60 -12.98 9.75
C LEU A 75 -36.30 -11.66 10.20
N ASN A 76 -37.18 -11.11 9.37
CA ASN A 76 -37.83 -9.80 9.60
C ASN A 76 -36.83 -8.69 9.86
N ASP A 77 -35.91 -8.49 8.91
CA ASP A 77 -34.82 -7.49 8.93
C ASP A 77 -33.79 -7.61 10.06
N ARG A 78 -33.78 -8.75 10.79
CA ARG A 78 -32.79 -8.99 11.82
C ARG A 78 -31.41 -9.33 11.25
N VAL A 79 -31.36 -9.86 10.03
CA VAL A 79 -30.13 -10.15 9.30
C VAL A 79 -30.29 -9.57 7.91
N ASN A 80 -29.51 -8.56 7.58
CA ASN A 80 -29.48 -7.99 6.24
C ASN A 80 -28.03 -7.76 5.81
N GLY A 81 -27.83 -7.80 4.52
CA GLY A 81 -26.49 -7.64 3.99
C GLY A 81 -26.47 -7.47 2.48
N SER A 82 -25.29 -7.16 1.99
CA SER A 82 -24.99 -7.06 0.57
C SER A 82 -23.70 -7.83 0.26
N PHE A 83 -23.61 -8.31 -0.95
CA PHE A 83 -22.42 -8.86 -1.54
C PHE A 83 -22.30 -8.35 -2.96
N ASP A 84 -21.17 -7.72 -3.30
CA ASP A 84 -20.86 -7.20 -4.60
C ASP A 84 -19.56 -7.81 -5.12
N TYR A 85 -19.57 -8.30 -6.35
CA TYR A 85 -18.38 -8.70 -7.10
C TYR A 85 -18.21 -7.78 -8.29
N PHE A 86 -17.03 -7.20 -8.42
CA PHE A 86 -16.73 -6.27 -9.49
C PHE A 86 -15.45 -6.65 -10.26
N TRP A 87 -15.42 -6.29 -11.54
CA TRP A 87 -14.21 -6.31 -12.35
C TRP A 87 -14.24 -5.16 -13.36
N ASN A 88 -13.20 -4.39 -13.37
CA ASN A 88 -13.05 -3.18 -14.16
C ASN A 88 -11.86 -3.35 -15.08
N ASP A 89 -12.10 -3.19 -16.38
CA ASP A 89 -11.06 -3.18 -17.40
C ASP A 89 -10.71 -1.72 -17.72
N ILE A 90 -9.45 -1.34 -17.52
CA ILE A 90 -8.90 -0.03 -17.84
C ILE A 90 -7.95 -0.22 -19.02
N THR A 91 -8.35 0.28 -20.19
CA THR A 91 -7.62 0.14 -21.45
C THR A 91 -7.15 1.48 -21.98
N ASP A 92 -6.27 1.44 -22.93
CA ASP A 92 -5.67 2.63 -23.53
C ASP A 92 -5.02 3.55 -22.47
N MET A 93 -4.43 2.93 -21.42
CA MET A 93 -3.81 3.69 -20.34
C MET A 93 -2.71 4.59 -20.88
N LEU A 94 -2.69 5.81 -20.38
CA LEU A 94 -1.65 6.78 -20.71
C LEU A 94 -0.37 6.49 -19.92
N GLY A 95 0.73 6.50 -20.60
CA GLY A 95 2.05 6.32 -20.00
C GLY A 95 3.14 6.81 -20.92
N TYR A 96 4.37 6.44 -20.62
CA TYR A 96 5.52 6.83 -21.41
C TYR A 96 6.18 5.59 -22.03
N ALA A 97 6.45 5.65 -23.32
CA ALA A 97 7.27 4.68 -24.03
C ALA A 97 8.69 5.20 -24.19
N ASN A 98 9.67 4.30 -24.23
CA ASN A 98 11.04 4.65 -24.51
C ASN A 98 11.18 5.04 -25.99
N SER A 99 11.86 6.13 -26.25
CA SER A 99 12.23 6.53 -27.59
C SER A 99 13.39 5.69 -28.13
N ASN A 100 13.49 5.57 -29.43
CA ASN A 100 14.69 4.99 -30.04
C ASN A 100 15.90 5.92 -29.81
N GLY A 101 17.10 5.35 -29.81
CA GLY A 101 18.34 6.06 -29.49
C GLY A 101 18.73 7.19 -30.48
N LEU A 102 17.97 7.37 -31.56
CA LEU A 102 18.15 8.45 -32.54
C LEU A 102 17.27 9.66 -32.21
N SER A 103 16.31 9.53 -31.31
CA SER A 103 15.45 10.64 -30.91
C SER A 103 16.13 11.49 -29.84
N MET A 104 15.92 12.81 -29.92
CA MET A 104 16.37 13.75 -28.87
C MET A 104 15.61 13.61 -27.57
N PHE A 105 14.50 12.84 -27.54
CA PHE A 105 13.67 12.60 -26.38
C PHE A 105 13.95 11.22 -25.81
N GLY A 106 14.12 11.10 -24.50
CA GLY A 106 14.30 9.81 -23.83
C GLY A 106 13.01 8.99 -23.77
N SER A 107 11.85 9.65 -23.74
CA SER A 107 10.53 9.02 -23.69
C SER A 107 9.45 9.91 -24.29
N TYR A 108 8.33 9.32 -24.68
CA TYR A 108 7.18 10.02 -25.23
C TYR A 108 5.87 9.43 -24.69
N PRO A 109 4.79 10.25 -24.56
CA PRO A 109 3.50 9.78 -24.10
C PRO A 109 2.81 8.90 -25.15
N ILE A 110 2.19 7.84 -24.72
CA ILE A 110 1.47 6.88 -25.56
C ILE A 110 0.32 6.23 -24.79
N ASN A 111 -0.73 5.84 -25.49
CA ASN A 111 -1.74 4.92 -24.98
C ASN A 111 -1.31 3.48 -25.27
N GLY A 112 -1.59 2.53 -24.35
CA GLY A 112 -1.33 1.15 -24.73
C GLY A 112 -1.36 0.12 -23.63
N ALA A 113 -1.30 0.47 -22.36
CA ALA A 113 -1.41 -0.52 -21.31
C ALA A 113 -2.87 -0.88 -21.00
N HIS A 114 -3.05 -2.11 -20.49
CA HIS A 114 -4.32 -2.61 -20.01
C HIS A 114 -4.16 -3.23 -18.63
N ILE A 115 -4.93 -2.77 -17.66
CA ILE A 115 -5.04 -3.39 -16.35
C ILE A 115 -6.48 -3.84 -16.08
N ARG A 116 -6.60 -4.92 -15.31
CA ARG A 116 -7.88 -5.36 -14.74
C ARG A 116 -7.84 -5.21 -13.24
N ARG A 117 -8.76 -4.42 -12.71
CA ARG A 117 -9.02 -4.36 -11.27
C ARG A 117 -10.25 -5.21 -10.98
N TYR A 118 -10.16 -6.10 -10.00
CA TYR A 118 -11.26 -6.96 -9.57
C TYR A 118 -11.28 -7.10 -8.06
N GLY A 119 -12.43 -7.48 -7.55
CA GLY A 119 -12.60 -7.67 -6.12
C GLY A 119 -14.03 -7.99 -5.75
N TRP A 120 -14.26 -8.04 -4.46
CA TRP A 120 -15.58 -8.20 -3.88
C TRP A 120 -15.68 -7.45 -2.56
N ASP A 121 -16.89 -6.99 -2.26
CA ASP A 121 -17.24 -6.34 -1.01
C ASP A 121 -18.45 -7.08 -0.42
N ALA A 122 -18.45 -7.27 0.90
CA ALA A 122 -19.57 -7.87 1.62
C ALA A 122 -19.87 -7.09 2.89
N THR A 123 -21.13 -6.86 3.15
CA THR A 123 -21.62 -6.23 4.38
C THR A 123 -22.71 -7.10 4.99
N LEU A 124 -22.60 -7.33 6.30
CA LEU A 124 -23.60 -8.06 7.08
C LEU A 124 -23.98 -7.23 8.31
N ASN A 125 -25.26 -6.89 8.42
CA ASN A 125 -25.82 -6.22 9.57
C ASN A 125 -26.71 -7.20 10.31
N THR A 126 -26.57 -7.26 11.64
CA THR A 126 -27.36 -8.18 12.46
C THR A 126 -27.95 -7.49 13.68
N VAL A 127 -29.17 -7.83 14.01
CA VAL A 127 -29.79 -7.55 15.30
C VAL A 127 -29.75 -8.84 16.14
N ASN A 128 -28.67 -8.97 16.94
CA ASN A 128 -28.35 -10.19 17.68
C ASN A 128 -29.38 -10.44 18.79
N VAL A 129 -29.57 -9.41 19.61
CA VAL A 129 -30.50 -9.47 20.75
C VAL A 129 -31.31 -8.18 20.81
N THR A 130 -32.60 -8.31 21.05
CA THR A 130 -33.48 -7.18 21.36
C THR A 130 -34.44 -7.60 22.49
N THR A 131 -34.34 -6.93 23.62
CA THR A 131 -35.25 -7.04 24.76
C THR A 131 -35.80 -5.66 25.11
N LYS A 132 -36.58 -5.57 26.17
CA LYS A 132 -37.13 -4.28 26.64
C LYS A 132 -36.04 -3.28 27.02
N ASP A 133 -34.97 -3.74 27.65
CA ASP A 133 -33.93 -2.89 28.21
C ASP A 133 -32.57 -3.04 27.54
N PHE A 134 -32.38 -4.09 26.71
CA PHE A 134 -31.09 -4.41 26.10
C PHE A 134 -31.26 -4.65 24.60
N LYS A 135 -30.37 -4.00 23.81
CA LYS A 135 -30.23 -4.24 22.37
C LYS A 135 -28.76 -4.42 22.02
N TRP A 136 -28.47 -5.45 21.23
CA TRP A 136 -27.15 -5.68 20.64
C TRP A 136 -27.28 -5.85 19.12
N THR A 137 -26.52 -5.01 18.40
CA THR A 137 -26.41 -5.06 16.94
C THR A 137 -24.95 -5.18 16.54
N SER A 138 -24.69 -5.84 15.41
CA SER A 138 -23.35 -5.96 14.85
C SER A 138 -23.36 -5.64 13.36
N VAL A 139 -22.24 -5.09 12.88
CA VAL A 139 -21.96 -4.85 11.47
C VAL A 139 -20.62 -5.49 11.14
N LEU A 140 -20.59 -6.39 10.16
CA LEU A 140 -19.38 -6.97 9.60
C LEU A 140 -19.22 -6.46 8.18
N THR A 141 -18.06 -5.93 7.86
CA THR A 141 -17.67 -5.55 6.50
C THR A 141 -16.43 -6.34 6.10
N LEU A 142 -16.41 -6.85 4.87
CA LEU A 142 -15.30 -7.57 4.28
C LEU A 142 -15.06 -7.00 2.89
N SER A 143 -13.80 -6.84 2.51
CA SER A 143 -13.42 -6.36 1.19
C SER A 143 -12.11 -6.99 0.72
N HIS A 144 -12.10 -7.38 -0.54
CA HIS A 144 -10.91 -7.80 -1.27
C HIS A 144 -10.80 -7.05 -2.58
N THR A 145 -9.65 -6.53 -2.89
CA THR A 145 -9.38 -5.92 -4.20
C THR A 145 -7.96 -6.25 -4.67
N ASN A 146 -7.83 -6.47 -5.96
CA ASN A 146 -6.54 -6.62 -6.62
C ASN A 146 -6.57 -5.98 -8.00
N ALA A 147 -5.40 -5.67 -8.54
CA ALA A 147 -5.23 -5.17 -9.89
C ALA A 147 -4.08 -5.92 -10.57
N ILE A 148 -4.32 -6.40 -11.79
CA ILE A 148 -3.34 -7.17 -12.55
C ILE A 148 -3.11 -6.55 -13.93
N TRP A 149 -1.92 -6.71 -14.43
CA TRP A 149 -1.57 -6.35 -15.79
C TRP A 149 -2.16 -7.37 -16.77
N LYS A 150 -2.90 -6.90 -17.75
CA LYS A 150 -3.31 -7.68 -18.92
C LYS A 150 -2.38 -7.41 -20.09
N GLU A 151 -2.00 -6.15 -20.26
CA GLU A 151 -1.03 -5.71 -21.26
C GLU A 151 -0.14 -4.64 -20.65
N ARG A 152 1.15 -4.73 -20.89
CA ARG A 152 2.13 -3.72 -20.46
C ARG A 152 2.19 -2.57 -21.46
N MET A 153 2.78 -1.45 -21.03
CA MET A 153 3.03 -0.31 -21.93
C MET A 153 3.92 -0.76 -23.08
N PRO A 154 3.52 -0.52 -24.34
CA PRO A 154 4.35 -0.84 -25.49
C PRO A 154 5.62 0.02 -25.52
N ASN A 155 6.65 -0.44 -26.20
CA ASN A 155 7.92 0.27 -26.37
C ASN A 155 8.58 0.70 -25.05
N HIS A 156 8.37 -0.08 -23.99
CA HIS A 156 9.01 0.09 -22.70
C HIS A 156 9.84 -1.14 -22.37
N THR A 157 11.01 -0.94 -21.79
CA THR A 157 11.89 -2.05 -21.40
C THR A 157 11.47 -2.61 -20.05
N TYR A 158 11.14 -3.90 -20.02
CA TYR A 158 10.82 -4.63 -18.82
C TYR A 158 11.80 -5.78 -18.61
N ASN A 159 12.08 -6.09 -17.36
CA ASN A 159 12.74 -7.35 -17.03
C ASN A 159 11.74 -8.52 -17.19
N GLU A 160 12.24 -9.71 -17.48
CA GLU A 160 11.42 -10.92 -17.72
C GLU A 160 10.46 -11.20 -16.56
N TYR A 161 10.91 -11.01 -15.32
CA TYR A 161 10.07 -11.19 -14.14
C TYR A 161 8.93 -10.17 -14.02
N GLN A 162 8.99 -9.04 -14.74
CA GLN A 162 7.95 -8.01 -14.72
C GLN A 162 6.84 -8.21 -15.75
N ILE A 163 7.02 -9.17 -16.68
CA ILE A 163 6.07 -9.43 -17.77
C ILE A 163 5.38 -10.80 -17.66
N ARG A 164 5.48 -11.43 -16.50
CA ARG A 164 4.75 -12.68 -16.22
C ARG A 164 3.24 -12.43 -16.34
N LYS A 165 2.51 -13.49 -16.70
CA LYS A 165 1.07 -13.41 -16.91
C LYS A 165 0.33 -13.01 -15.62
N ASP A 166 -0.65 -12.11 -15.75
CA ASP A 166 -1.56 -11.69 -14.66
C ASP A 166 -0.83 -11.17 -13.41
N GLU A 167 0.33 -10.55 -13.58
CA GLU A 167 1.06 -9.97 -12.48
C GLU A 167 0.32 -8.81 -11.81
N PRO A 168 0.38 -8.70 -10.46
CA PRO A 168 -0.18 -7.57 -9.75
C PRO A 168 0.45 -6.24 -10.19
N VAL A 169 -0.37 -5.20 -10.34
CA VAL A 169 0.10 -3.86 -10.71
C VAL A 169 1.06 -3.30 -9.66
N ASN A 170 0.81 -3.61 -8.39
CA ASN A 170 1.62 -3.14 -7.25
C ASN A 170 2.60 -4.20 -6.74
N ALA A 171 3.07 -5.10 -7.61
CA ALA A 171 4.08 -6.09 -7.23
C ALA A 171 5.40 -5.41 -6.81
N ARG A 172 6.04 -5.96 -5.79
CA ARG A 172 7.43 -5.69 -5.43
C ARG A 172 8.26 -6.92 -5.72
N TYR A 173 9.35 -6.73 -6.41
CA TYR A 173 10.25 -7.77 -6.88
C TYR A 173 11.49 -7.83 -6.01
N TYR A 174 11.90 -9.03 -5.62
CA TYR A 174 13.06 -9.24 -4.74
C TYR A 174 13.58 -10.67 -4.87
N TYR A 175 14.83 -10.86 -4.46
CA TYR A 175 15.38 -12.17 -4.21
C TYR A 175 15.09 -12.59 -2.78
N ARG A 176 14.61 -13.81 -2.58
CA ARG A 176 14.48 -14.38 -1.23
C ARG A 176 15.84 -14.59 -0.60
N THR A 177 15.90 -14.41 0.71
CA THR A 177 17.10 -14.67 1.50
C THR A 177 16.84 -15.73 2.56
N ASN A 178 17.88 -16.50 2.92
CA ASN A 178 17.80 -17.54 3.92
C ASN A 178 19.01 -17.50 4.87
N GLY A 179 18.94 -16.62 5.86
CA GLY A 179 20.02 -16.41 6.81
C GLY A 179 21.23 -15.66 6.25
N LEU A 180 22.32 -15.68 6.98
CA LEU A 180 23.55 -14.97 6.66
C LEU A 180 24.73 -15.95 6.47
N VAL A 181 25.67 -15.56 5.63
CA VAL A 181 26.92 -16.30 5.45
C VAL A 181 27.73 -16.28 6.74
N ASN A 182 28.09 -17.46 7.25
CA ASN A 182 28.91 -17.63 8.45
C ASN A 182 30.33 -17.09 8.25
N LEU A 183 31.02 -16.88 9.36
CA LEU A 183 32.41 -16.41 9.33
C LEU A 183 33.35 -17.36 8.56
N ASP A 184 33.16 -18.67 8.73
CA ASP A 184 33.88 -19.73 8.04
C ASP A 184 33.35 -20.10 6.67
N LYS A 185 32.23 -19.46 6.26
CA LYS A 185 31.48 -19.71 5.02
C LYS A 185 30.96 -21.14 4.86
N SER A 186 30.87 -21.92 5.93
CA SER A 186 30.47 -23.34 5.89
C SER A 186 29.03 -23.54 5.39
N ASN A 187 28.16 -22.53 5.57
CA ASN A 187 26.77 -22.56 5.14
C ASN A 187 26.50 -21.88 3.79
N MET A 188 27.56 -21.40 3.11
CA MET A 188 27.41 -20.67 1.85
C MET A 188 27.24 -21.63 0.67
N PRO A 189 26.14 -21.51 -0.12
CA PRO A 189 25.96 -22.29 -1.33
C PRO A 189 27.00 -21.94 -2.41
N SER A 190 27.31 -22.91 -3.27
CA SER A 190 28.24 -22.71 -4.39
C SER A 190 27.76 -21.70 -5.43
N TYR A 191 26.45 -21.54 -5.56
CA TYR A 191 25.79 -20.63 -6.50
C TYR A 191 25.70 -19.18 -5.97
N GLN A 192 26.16 -18.93 -4.74
CA GLN A 192 26.09 -17.59 -4.14
C GLN A 192 26.81 -16.55 -5.01
N PRO A 193 26.16 -15.42 -5.39
CA PRO A 193 26.82 -14.37 -6.17
C PRO A 193 28.06 -13.82 -5.48
N GLU A 194 29.11 -13.54 -6.24
CA GLU A 194 30.43 -13.16 -5.72
C GLU A 194 30.35 -11.98 -4.71
N ALA A 195 29.55 -10.97 -5.00
CA ALA A 195 29.38 -9.82 -4.12
C ALA A 195 28.77 -10.17 -2.76
N TYR A 196 28.06 -11.28 -2.67
CA TYR A 196 27.36 -11.77 -1.47
C TYR A 196 28.11 -12.91 -0.76
N GLN A 197 29.29 -13.27 -1.19
CA GLN A 197 30.08 -14.35 -0.58
C GLN A 197 30.85 -13.94 0.68
N LYS A 198 30.68 -12.71 1.13
CA LYS A 198 31.35 -12.22 2.35
C LYS A 198 30.56 -12.64 3.59
N PRO A 199 31.23 -13.00 4.71
CA PRO A 199 30.56 -13.25 5.97
C PRO A 199 29.66 -12.08 6.39
N GLY A 200 28.48 -12.42 6.92
CA GLY A 200 27.45 -11.43 7.28
C GLY A 200 26.60 -10.91 6.11
N CYS A 201 26.89 -11.33 4.88
CA CYS A 201 25.97 -11.09 3.75
C CYS A 201 24.82 -12.09 3.76
N PRO A 202 23.62 -11.72 3.26
CA PRO A 202 22.51 -12.64 3.15
C PRO A 202 22.79 -13.74 2.11
N ILE A 203 22.32 -14.93 2.41
CA ILE A 203 22.30 -16.04 1.46
C ILE A 203 21.11 -15.89 0.54
N ILE A 204 21.36 -15.76 -0.74
CA ILE A 204 20.33 -15.67 -1.76
C ILE A 204 19.79 -17.08 -2.05
N VAL A 205 18.47 -17.22 -2.14
CA VAL A 205 17.82 -18.49 -2.42
C VAL A 205 17.69 -18.70 -3.92
N ASP A 206 18.18 -19.84 -4.39
CA ASP A 206 17.89 -20.37 -5.72
C ASP A 206 16.48 -20.97 -5.69
N LEU A 207 15.52 -20.28 -6.32
CA LEU A 207 14.10 -20.66 -6.25
C LEU A 207 13.75 -21.77 -7.22
N ASN A 208 14.37 -21.81 -8.39
CA ASN A 208 14.10 -22.82 -9.41
C ASN A 208 14.97 -24.07 -9.24
N GLY A 209 16.04 -24.00 -8.43
CA GLY A 209 16.92 -25.13 -8.11
C GLY A 209 17.91 -25.48 -9.21
N ASP A 210 18.26 -24.56 -10.09
CA ASP A 210 19.15 -24.79 -11.23
C ASP A 210 20.64 -24.63 -10.89
N GLY A 211 20.96 -24.16 -9.67
CA GLY A 211 22.32 -23.93 -9.19
C GLY A 211 22.94 -22.61 -9.63
N LEU A 212 22.11 -21.66 -10.10
CA LEU A 212 22.51 -20.31 -10.49
C LEU A 212 21.55 -19.29 -9.87
N ILE A 213 22.01 -18.07 -9.67
CA ILE A 213 21.12 -16.95 -9.32
C ILE A 213 20.90 -16.09 -10.56
N THR A 214 19.69 -16.16 -11.09
CA THR A 214 19.26 -15.48 -12.30
C THR A 214 17.99 -14.66 -12.09
N VAL A 215 17.46 -14.01 -13.12
CA VAL A 215 16.18 -13.30 -13.06
C VAL A 215 14.98 -14.24 -12.82
N GLU A 216 15.15 -15.55 -13.02
CA GLU A 216 14.12 -16.55 -12.76
C GLU A 216 13.87 -16.77 -11.28
N ASP A 217 14.88 -16.49 -10.42
CA ASP A 217 14.78 -16.56 -8.95
C ASP A 217 14.13 -15.33 -8.31
N VAL A 218 13.80 -14.34 -9.13
CA VAL A 218 13.09 -13.16 -8.61
C VAL A 218 11.67 -13.54 -8.23
N ASP A 219 11.36 -13.39 -6.97
CA ASP A 219 10.03 -13.53 -6.41
C ASP A 219 9.30 -12.18 -6.34
N MET A 220 8.01 -12.21 -6.04
CA MET A 220 7.23 -10.99 -5.90
C MET A 220 6.31 -11.03 -4.68
N LYS A 221 6.04 -9.84 -4.13
CA LYS A 221 4.98 -9.63 -3.13
C LYS A 221 3.99 -8.60 -3.63
N ASN A 222 2.72 -8.90 -3.42
CA ASN A 222 1.68 -7.91 -3.56
C ASN A 222 1.65 -7.04 -2.28
N VAL A 223 1.78 -5.72 -2.46
CA VAL A 223 1.77 -4.77 -1.34
C VAL A 223 0.36 -4.22 -1.04
N ILE A 224 -0.67 -4.79 -1.66
CA ILE A 224 -2.06 -4.53 -1.32
C ILE A 224 -2.54 -5.63 -0.37
N PRO A 225 -3.22 -5.28 0.74
CA PRO A 225 -3.83 -6.28 1.60
C PRO A 225 -4.76 -7.23 0.85
N SER A 226 -4.64 -8.52 1.13
CA SER A 226 -5.50 -9.55 0.54
C SER A 226 -6.91 -9.52 1.12
N LEU A 227 -7.08 -9.01 2.33
CA LEU A 227 -8.38 -8.88 2.98
C LEU A 227 -8.40 -7.64 3.90
N TYR A 228 -9.43 -6.84 3.73
CA TYR A 228 -9.85 -5.82 4.69
C TYR A 228 -11.10 -6.31 5.41
N TRP A 229 -11.17 -6.14 6.71
CA TRP A 229 -12.41 -6.39 7.43
C TRP A 229 -12.61 -5.39 8.56
N GLY A 230 -13.88 -5.10 8.82
CA GLY A 230 -14.32 -4.26 9.91
C GLY A 230 -15.45 -4.93 10.68
N PHE A 231 -15.43 -4.87 12.00
CA PHE A 231 -16.45 -5.43 12.87
C PHE A 231 -16.88 -4.41 13.92
N GLY A 232 -18.07 -3.89 13.74
CA GLY A 232 -18.71 -2.96 14.67
C GLY A 232 -19.73 -3.69 15.56
N ASN A 233 -19.74 -3.36 16.85
CA ASN A 233 -20.73 -3.81 17.80
C ASN A 233 -21.30 -2.63 18.58
N THR A 234 -22.60 -2.53 18.63
CA THR A 234 -23.32 -1.55 19.43
C THR A 234 -24.18 -2.27 20.46
N PHE A 235 -23.94 -1.97 21.71
CA PHE A 235 -24.71 -2.45 22.85
C PHE A 235 -25.46 -1.29 23.47
N THR A 236 -26.76 -1.44 23.67
CA THR A 236 -27.58 -0.45 24.39
C THR A 236 -28.23 -1.13 25.57
N TYR A 237 -28.03 -0.60 26.77
CA TYR A 237 -28.68 -1.06 27.98
C TYR A 237 -29.31 0.11 28.73
N LYS A 238 -30.63 0.19 28.72
CA LYS A 238 -31.40 1.32 29.28
C LYS A 238 -30.93 2.66 28.72
N ASN A 239 -30.16 3.41 29.49
CA ASN A 239 -29.64 4.72 29.11
C ASN A 239 -28.16 4.66 28.67
N TRP A 240 -27.50 3.52 28.82
CA TRP A 240 -26.11 3.31 28.41
C TRP A 240 -26.03 2.85 26.95
N ASP A 241 -25.04 3.34 26.25
CA ASP A 241 -24.62 2.82 24.95
C ASP A 241 -23.12 2.55 24.96
N LEU A 242 -22.72 1.42 24.35
CA LEU A 242 -21.34 1.03 24.15
C LEU A 242 -21.16 0.67 22.67
N ASP A 243 -20.26 1.39 22.02
CA ASP A 243 -19.83 1.10 20.65
C ASP A 243 -18.39 0.63 20.64
N VAL A 244 -18.12 -0.48 19.97
CA VAL A 244 -16.78 -1.03 19.76
C VAL A 244 -16.60 -1.31 18.29
N PHE A 245 -15.58 -0.71 17.69
CA PHE A 245 -15.22 -0.97 16.30
C PHE A 245 -13.80 -1.50 16.19
N ILE A 246 -13.68 -2.64 15.51
CA ILE A 246 -12.42 -3.34 15.26
C ILE A 246 -12.24 -3.41 13.74
N TYR A 247 -11.02 -3.22 13.25
CA TYR A 247 -10.73 -3.40 11.84
C TYR A 247 -9.35 -4.01 11.63
N SER A 248 -9.11 -4.48 10.42
CA SER A 248 -7.91 -5.21 10.09
C SER A 248 -7.56 -5.10 8.61
N GLN A 249 -6.27 -5.20 8.34
CA GLN A 249 -5.70 -5.44 7.03
C GLN A 249 -4.84 -6.69 7.13
N LEU A 250 -5.11 -7.68 6.28
CA LEU A 250 -4.43 -8.97 6.30
C LEU A 250 -3.74 -9.27 4.97
N GLY A 251 -2.66 -10.02 5.02
CA GLY A 251 -1.95 -10.51 3.85
C GLY A 251 -1.25 -9.39 3.07
N VAL A 252 -0.61 -8.47 3.77
CA VAL A 252 0.17 -7.38 3.21
C VAL A 252 1.58 -7.38 3.77
N ASP A 253 2.56 -7.19 2.91
CA ASP A 253 3.95 -6.99 3.29
C ASP A 253 4.36 -5.54 3.10
N LYS A 254 5.16 -5.03 4.03
CA LYS A 254 5.62 -3.65 4.05
C LYS A 254 7.11 -3.59 4.30
N TYR A 255 7.76 -2.65 3.66
CA TYR A 255 9.16 -2.38 3.94
C TYR A 255 9.28 -1.59 5.25
N ASN A 256 10.07 -2.13 6.19
CA ASN A 256 10.34 -1.49 7.47
C ASN A 256 11.54 -0.56 7.35
N ASP A 257 11.29 0.72 7.12
CA ASP A 257 12.36 1.71 6.96
C ASP A 257 13.17 1.94 8.25
N VAL A 258 12.54 1.78 9.41
CA VAL A 258 13.25 1.89 10.70
C VAL A 258 14.33 0.82 10.80
N TYR A 259 14.02 -0.39 10.33
CA TYR A 259 14.98 -1.48 10.22
C TYR A 259 16.14 -1.13 9.28
N SER A 260 15.82 -0.63 8.09
CA SER A 260 16.80 -0.34 7.04
C SER A 260 17.75 0.80 7.41
N TRP A 261 17.23 1.89 7.93
CA TRP A 261 17.99 3.11 8.18
C TRP A 261 18.84 3.06 9.43
N THR A 262 18.39 2.32 10.40
CA THR A 262 18.92 2.41 11.76
C THR A 262 19.64 1.16 12.21
N SER A 263 19.65 0.09 11.43
CA SER A 263 20.27 -1.18 11.79
C SER A 263 21.48 -1.55 10.93
N GLY A 264 21.49 -1.26 9.65
CA GLY A 264 22.56 -1.66 8.75
C GLY A 264 23.09 -0.50 7.90
N ARG A 265 22.23 0.11 7.11
CA ARG A 265 22.58 1.20 6.18
C ARG A 265 23.09 2.48 6.85
N GLY A 266 22.78 2.67 8.13
CA GLY A 266 23.26 3.80 8.89
C GLY A 266 24.69 3.67 9.42
N LEU A 267 25.32 2.50 9.39
CA LEU A 267 26.64 2.27 9.95
C LEU A 267 27.75 3.11 9.29
N GLY A 268 27.55 3.49 8.05
CA GLY A 268 28.47 4.38 7.34
C GLY A 268 28.29 5.88 7.60
N ASN A 269 27.21 6.27 8.29
CA ASN A 269 26.90 7.68 8.54
C ASN A 269 26.97 8.00 10.04
N GLN A 270 28.09 8.54 10.46
CA GLN A 270 28.42 8.84 11.86
C GLN A 270 27.52 9.89 12.52
N THR A 271 26.64 10.55 11.76
CA THR A 271 25.80 11.64 12.26
C THR A 271 24.36 11.19 12.61
N ASN A 272 23.99 9.95 12.29
CA ASN A 272 22.65 9.46 12.53
C ASN A 272 22.53 8.64 13.82
N ASN A 273 21.41 8.80 14.52
CA ASN A 273 21.05 7.89 15.60
C ASN A 273 20.75 6.50 15.04
N MET A 274 21.16 5.47 15.79
CA MET A 274 20.93 4.07 15.45
C MET A 274 19.73 3.54 16.21
N SER A 275 18.99 2.62 15.58
CA SER A 275 17.94 1.85 16.24
C SER A 275 18.53 0.82 17.20
N VAL A 276 17.72 0.35 18.14
CA VAL A 276 18.06 -0.79 19.01
C VAL A 276 18.42 -2.06 18.24
N TYR A 277 17.93 -2.20 17.02
CA TYR A 277 18.25 -3.30 16.10
C TYR A 277 19.74 -3.41 15.73
N ILE A 278 20.52 -2.36 15.98
CA ILE A 278 22.00 -2.43 15.81
C ILE A 278 22.61 -3.58 16.63
N LYS A 279 21.96 -3.98 17.72
CA LYS A 279 22.43 -5.09 18.57
C LYS A 279 22.31 -6.45 17.87
N ASP A 280 21.43 -6.55 16.89
CA ASP A 280 21.15 -7.78 16.13
C ASP A 280 21.92 -7.82 14.80
N VAL A 281 22.66 -6.76 14.48
CA VAL A 281 23.51 -6.70 13.29
C VAL A 281 24.70 -7.66 13.45
N TRP A 282 24.92 -8.44 12.42
CA TRP A 282 26.05 -9.37 12.37
C TRP A 282 27.40 -8.62 12.41
N HIS A 283 28.29 -9.07 13.29
CA HIS A 283 29.67 -8.60 13.37
C HIS A 283 30.56 -9.76 13.80
N SER A 284 31.70 -9.94 13.11
CA SER A 284 32.56 -11.10 13.27
C SER A 284 33.04 -11.35 14.70
N GLU A 285 33.29 -10.29 15.48
CA GLU A 285 33.79 -10.36 16.85
C GLU A 285 32.71 -10.02 17.89
N LEU A 286 31.91 -8.97 17.64
CA LEU A 286 30.98 -8.45 18.64
C LEU A 286 29.65 -9.20 18.65
N ASN A 287 29.18 -9.67 17.49
CA ASN A 287 27.92 -10.39 17.35
C ASN A 287 27.96 -11.39 16.18
N PRO A 288 28.70 -12.49 16.28
CA PRO A 288 28.82 -13.48 15.19
C PRO A 288 27.50 -14.24 14.92
N ASN A 289 26.55 -14.19 15.85
CA ASN A 289 25.22 -14.79 15.71
C ASN A 289 24.13 -13.75 15.34
N GLY A 290 24.52 -12.56 14.93
CA GLY A 290 23.59 -11.53 14.48
C GLY A 290 22.74 -12.02 13.33
N THR A 291 21.47 -11.62 13.32
CA THR A 291 20.47 -12.02 12.32
C THR A 291 20.24 -10.96 11.24
N ILE A 292 20.69 -9.74 11.50
CA ILE A 292 20.63 -8.63 10.55
C ILE A 292 21.94 -8.58 9.77
N PRO A 293 21.91 -8.38 8.45
CA PRO A 293 23.11 -8.32 7.64
C PRO A 293 24.15 -7.32 8.15
N GLY A 294 25.40 -7.70 8.09
CA GLY A 294 26.53 -6.86 8.48
C GLY A 294 26.87 -5.79 7.44
N ILE A 295 27.88 -4.97 7.76
CA ILE A 295 28.35 -3.87 6.91
C ILE A 295 28.82 -4.34 5.52
N ALA A 296 29.26 -5.59 5.40
CA ALA A 296 29.67 -6.16 4.11
C ALA A 296 28.52 -6.19 3.08
N TYR A 297 27.28 -6.38 3.54
CA TYR A 297 26.09 -6.30 2.68
C TYR A 297 25.82 -4.87 2.20
N GLU A 298 25.94 -3.90 3.09
CA GLU A 298 25.78 -2.49 2.73
C GLU A 298 26.81 -2.01 1.68
N MET A 299 28.01 -2.57 1.75
CA MET A 299 29.07 -2.26 0.80
C MET A 299 29.02 -3.13 -0.47
N ALA A 300 28.16 -4.14 -0.50
CA ALA A 300 27.90 -4.92 -1.70
C ALA A 300 27.06 -4.10 -2.69
N SER A 301 27.70 -3.11 -3.31
CA SER A 301 27.05 -2.22 -4.28
C SER A 301 26.72 -2.88 -5.62
N VAL A 302 26.83 -4.19 -5.71
CA VAL A 302 26.55 -4.96 -6.92
C VAL A 302 25.08 -5.32 -6.96
N SER A 303 24.40 -4.86 -7.99
CA SER A 303 23.02 -5.25 -8.27
C SER A 303 22.94 -6.74 -8.59
N LEU A 304 21.98 -7.41 -8.00
CA LEU A 304 21.56 -8.76 -8.42
C LEU A 304 21.02 -8.72 -9.85
N PRO A 305 20.99 -9.87 -10.57
CA PRO A 305 20.49 -9.92 -11.94
C PRO A 305 19.12 -9.23 -12.08
N GLY A 306 18.92 -8.47 -13.16
CA GLY A 306 17.69 -7.72 -13.38
C GLY A 306 17.46 -6.52 -12.43
N GLY A 307 18.39 -6.20 -11.54
CA GLY A 307 18.32 -5.02 -10.66
C GLY A 307 17.32 -5.12 -9.50
N ALA A 308 16.75 -6.30 -9.25
CA ALA A 308 15.91 -6.52 -8.07
C ALA A 308 16.77 -6.55 -6.80
N GLY A 309 16.23 -6.00 -5.70
CA GLY A 309 16.86 -6.07 -4.37
C GLY A 309 16.60 -7.42 -3.68
N THR A 310 16.88 -7.47 -2.38
CA THR A 310 16.54 -8.61 -1.52
C THR A 310 15.25 -8.34 -0.74
N ASP A 311 14.70 -9.38 -0.11
CA ASP A 311 13.52 -9.28 0.77
C ASP A 311 13.85 -8.71 2.16
N ILE A 312 15.10 -8.39 2.44
CA ILE A 312 15.54 -7.85 3.73
C ILE A 312 14.86 -6.52 4.00
N GLY A 313 14.27 -6.44 5.19
CA GLY A 313 13.47 -5.28 5.61
C GLY A 313 11.99 -5.34 5.21
N TYR A 314 11.57 -6.32 4.42
CA TYR A 314 10.15 -6.58 4.18
C TYR A 314 9.57 -7.49 5.27
N GLU A 315 8.54 -7.01 5.93
CA GLU A 315 7.85 -7.74 7.00
C GLU A 315 6.35 -7.81 6.71
N ASN A 316 5.72 -8.86 7.24
CA ASN A 316 4.27 -8.94 7.22
C ASN A 316 3.69 -7.85 8.15
N SER A 317 2.96 -6.91 7.56
CA SER A 317 2.33 -5.79 8.26
C SER A 317 0.84 -6.00 8.52
N SER A 318 0.38 -7.24 8.47
CA SER A 318 -0.99 -7.58 8.87
C SER A 318 -1.25 -7.17 10.31
N PHE A 319 -2.43 -6.62 10.57
CA PHE A 319 -2.80 -6.21 11.92
C PHE A 319 -4.30 -6.32 12.17
N VAL A 320 -4.65 -6.37 13.45
CA VAL A 320 -6.01 -6.18 13.97
C VAL A 320 -5.96 -5.01 14.95
N ARG A 321 -6.80 -4.01 14.74
CA ARG A 321 -6.85 -2.80 15.58
C ARG A 321 -8.24 -2.56 16.11
N VAL A 322 -8.33 -2.35 17.43
CA VAL A 322 -9.52 -1.75 18.03
C VAL A 322 -9.48 -0.27 17.70
N ARG A 323 -10.35 0.17 16.78
CA ARG A 323 -10.32 1.56 16.26
C ARG A 323 -10.87 2.54 17.26
N ASN A 324 -12.01 2.19 17.85
CA ASN A 324 -12.61 2.99 18.92
C ASN A 324 -13.43 2.13 19.89
N ILE A 325 -13.49 2.61 21.12
CA ILE A 325 -14.42 2.17 22.16
C ILE A 325 -15.08 3.44 22.71
N THR A 326 -16.40 3.55 22.52
CA THR A 326 -17.17 4.69 22.99
C THR A 326 -18.22 4.24 23.98
N LEU A 327 -18.17 4.73 25.20
CA LEU A 327 -19.18 4.51 26.23
C LEU A 327 -19.97 5.80 26.47
N GLY A 328 -21.27 5.76 26.24
CA GLY A 328 -22.17 6.90 26.42
C GLY A 328 -23.24 6.65 27.46
N TYR A 329 -23.71 7.72 28.06
CA TYR A 329 -24.92 7.77 28.90
C TYR A 329 -25.88 8.84 28.41
N ASN A 330 -27.12 8.44 28.17
CA ASN A 330 -28.18 9.29 27.62
C ASN A 330 -29.14 9.71 28.75
N PHE A 331 -29.07 10.96 29.16
CA PHE A 331 -30.03 11.56 30.09
C PHE A 331 -31.34 11.86 29.36
N LYS A 332 -32.41 11.23 29.81
CA LYS A 332 -33.77 11.46 29.27
C LYS A 332 -34.36 12.74 29.88
N PRO A 333 -35.40 13.34 29.26
CA PRO A 333 -36.01 14.58 29.76
C PRO A 333 -36.44 14.53 31.24
N ASN A 334 -36.95 13.37 31.68
CA ASN A 334 -37.34 13.19 33.10
C ASN A 334 -36.18 13.21 34.12
N GLN A 335 -34.95 13.11 33.64
CA GLN A 335 -33.72 13.17 34.45
C GLN A 335 -33.08 14.55 34.43
N LEU A 336 -33.55 15.47 33.56
CA LEU A 336 -32.97 16.80 33.33
C LEU A 336 -33.56 17.88 34.22
N GLY A 337 -34.61 17.60 34.98
CA GLY A 337 -35.24 18.58 35.85
C GLY A 337 -35.68 19.84 35.09
N ALA A 338 -35.25 21.00 35.52
CA ALA A 338 -35.60 22.30 34.91
C ALA A 338 -35.06 22.42 33.47
N LEU A 339 -33.96 21.75 33.11
CA LEU A 339 -33.38 21.77 31.78
C LEU A 339 -34.25 21.05 30.74
N SER A 340 -35.20 20.21 31.18
CA SER A 340 -36.12 19.52 30.25
C SER A 340 -37.06 20.43 29.49
N LYS A 341 -37.19 21.69 29.91
CA LYS A 341 -37.94 22.72 29.18
C LYS A 341 -37.19 23.24 27.94
N LEU A 342 -35.88 23.10 27.92
CA LEU A 342 -35.01 23.60 26.86
C LEU A 342 -34.36 22.46 26.06
N LEU A 343 -34.09 21.34 26.73
CA LEU A 343 -33.36 20.22 26.15
C LEU A 343 -34.23 18.95 26.11
N SER A 344 -34.28 18.30 24.97
CA SER A 344 -34.93 17.01 24.79
C SER A 344 -34.05 15.84 25.23
N GLY A 345 -32.76 16.07 25.42
CA GLY A 345 -31.82 15.06 25.91
C GLY A 345 -30.38 15.56 26.02
N ILE A 346 -29.60 14.90 26.85
CA ILE A 346 -28.15 15.10 26.95
C ILE A 346 -27.49 13.71 26.87
N ARG A 347 -26.53 13.55 25.96
CA ARG A 347 -25.62 12.39 25.94
C ARG A 347 -24.23 12.82 26.36
N VAL A 348 -23.69 12.22 27.41
CA VAL A 348 -22.28 12.37 27.81
C VAL A 348 -21.57 11.09 27.44
N TYR A 349 -20.37 11.18 26.86
CA TYR A 349 -19.63 9.99 26.43
C TYR A 349 -18.13 10.15 26.61
N VAL A 350 -17.47 9.02 26.78
CA VAL A 350 -16.02 8.86 26.72
C VAL A 350 -15.70 8.03 25.49
N ASP A 351 -14.73 8.47 24.72
CA ASP A 351 -14.24 7.78 23.53
C ASP A 351 -12.75 7.54 23.64
N VAL A 352 -12.32 6.31 23.31
CA VAL A 352 -10.91 5.93 23.24
C VAL A 352 -10.62 5.44 21.84
N GLN A 353 -9.76 6.15 21.13
CA GLN A 353 -9.32 5.78 19.79
C GLN A 353 -8.00 5.03 19.82
N ASN A 354 -7.87 4.01 18.97
CA ASN A 354 -6.70 3.16 18.81
C ASN A 354 -6.16 2.61 20.16
N PRO A 355 -7.01 2.12 21.09
CA PRO A 355 -6.53 1.61 22.38
C PRO A 355 -5.57 0.42 22.22
N PHE A 356 -5.82 -0.47 21.24
CA PHE A 356 -5.06 -1.69 21.04
C PHE A 356 -4.81 -1.95 19.55
N THR A 357 -3.57 -2.33 19.21
CA THR A 357 -3.16 -2.83 17.91
C THR A 357 -2.40 -4.15 18.11
N PHE A 358 -2.83 -5.20 17.42
CA PHE A 358 -2.20 -6.52 17.44
C PHE A 358 -1.57 -6.75 16.08
N THR A 359 -0.25 -6.91 16.04
CA THR A 359 0.54 -7.09 14.81
C THR A 359 1.86 -7.77 15.12
N GLY A 360 2.40 -8.49 14.14
CA GLY A 360 3.78 -8.97 14.16
C GLY A 360 4.78 -8.01 13.52
N TYR A 361 4.30 -6.90 12.94
CA TYR A 361 5.16 -5.90 12.32
C TYR A 361 6.01 -5.17 13.36
N THR A 362 7.33 -5.10 13.14
CA THR A 362 8.27 -4.53 14.11
C THR A 362 8.54 -3.04 13.92
N GLY A 363 8.06 -2.44 12.83
CA GLY A 363 8.12 -1.00 12.57
C GLY A 363 7.16 -0.19 13.44
N LEU A 364 7.14 1.12 13.23
CA LEU A 364 6.41 2.06 14.07
C LEU A 364 4.89 1.89 14.03
N ASP A 365 4.33 1.61 12.84
CA ASP A 365 2.90 1.40 12.66
C ASP A 365 2.65 0.52 11.42
N PRO A 366 1.84 -0.55 11.52
CA PRO A 366 1.58 -1.44 10.40
C PRO A 366 0.68 -0.83 9.32
N GLU A 367 -0.14 0.17 9.65
CA GLU A 367 -1.13 0.75 8.75
C GLU A 367 -0.55 1.88 7.90
N VAL A 368 0.11 2.84 8.53
CA VAL A 368 0.62 4.03 7.84
C VAL A 368 2.01 3.84 7.28
N ASN A 369 2.34 4.56 6.22
CA ASN A 369 3.67 4.55 5.66
C ASN A 369 4.59 5.46 6.47
N THR A 370 5.24 4.91 7.49
CA THR A 370 6.18 5.64 8.35
C THR A 370 7.55 5.83 7.70
N GLY A 371 7.82 5.10 6.62
CA GLY A 371 9.00 5.26 5.82
C GLY A 371 8.85 6.40 4.83
N GLY A 372 9.44 7.54 5.13
CA GLY A 372 9.65 8.56 4.12
C GLY A 372 10.47 7.96 2.99
N ASN A 373 9.98 8.07 1.76
CA ASN A 373 10.81 7.75 0.62
C ASN A 373 12.14 8.50 0.76
N TYR A 374 13.25 7.81 0.65
CA TYR A 374 14.61 8.36 0.67
C TYR A 374 14.80 9.63 -0.20
N LYS A 375 13.92 9.85 -1.15
CA LYS A 375 13.88 11.00 -2.06
C LYS A 375 12.86 12.09 -1.68
N GLY A 376 12.52 12.25 -0.39
CA GLY A 376 11.69 13.35 0.10
C GLY A 376 10.19 13.04 0.22
N GLY A 377 9.81 11.77 0.24
CA GLY A 377 8.48 11.36 0.66
C GLY A 377 8.27 11.70 2.14
N LYS A 378 7.10 12.21 2.47
CA LYS A 378 6.76 12.52 3.86
C LYS A 378 6.53 11.22 4.62
N ALA A 379 7.29 10.98 5.70
CA ALA A 379 6.95 9.96 6.67
C ALA A 379 5.62 10.33 7.32
N GLU A 380 4.69 9.38 7.33
CA GLU A 380 3.43 9.56 8.06
C GLU A 380 3.65 9.31 9.55
N TYR A 381 2.93 10.05 10.35
CA TYR A 381 3.01 9.89 11.80
C TYR A 381 2.26 8.60 12.22
N PRO A 382 2.80 7.81 13.17
CA PRO A 382 2.10 6.63 13.70
C PRO A 382 0.73 7.00 14.26
N GLN A 383 -0.23 6.10 14.18
CA GLN A 383 -1.56 6.30 14.75
C GLN A 383 -1.47 6.49 16.27
N THR A 384 -2.00 7.60 16.74
CA THR A 384 -1.98 7.94 18.17
C THR A 384 -3.16 7.32 18.91
N ARG A 385 -2.93 7.00 20.19
CA ARG A 385 -4.02 6.69 21.12
C ARG A 385 -4.59 8.00 21.64
N THR A 386 -5.91 8.20 21.48
CA THR A 386 -6.60 9.44 21.86
C THR A 386 -7.73 9.11 22.82
N PHE A 387 -7.83 9.90 23.88
CA PHE A 387 -8.93 9.88 24.84
C PHE A 387 -9.74 11.14 24.72
N SER A 388 -11.04 11.01 24.57
CA SER A 388 -11.95 12.14 24.42
C SER A 388 -13.13 12.03 25.40
N LEU A 389 -13.51 13.17 25.97
CA LEU A 389 -14.75 13.32 26.72
C LEU A 389 -15.64 14.30 25.99
N GLY A 390 -16.89 13.95 25.73
CA GLY A 390 -17.80 14.78 24.98
C GLY A 390 -19.21 14.80 25.56
N ALA A 391 -19.95 15.86 25.22
CA ALA A 391 -21.37 15.97 25.49
C ALA A 391 -22.13 16.42 24.24
N LYS A 392 -23.27 15.77 23.96
CA LYS A 392 -24.19 16.11 22.89
C LYS A 392 -25.50 16.60 23.52
N LEU A 393 -25.89 17.81 23.17
CA LEU A 393 -27.16 18.41 23.61
C LEU A 393 -28.18 18.30 22.48
N SER A 394 -29.38 17.87 22.81
CA SER A 394 -30.53 17.83 21.89
C SER A 394 -31.58 18.80 22.40
N PHE A 395 -32.06 19.68 21.54
CA PHE A 395 -33.03 20.71 21.84
C PHE A 395 -34.44 20.31 21.38
#